data_3f999cfc8b792fd81d28f1315bac1a7b
#
_entry.id   3f999cfc8b792fd81d28f1315bac1a7b
#
_cell.length_a   1.000
_cell.length_b   1.000
_cell.length_c   1.000
_cell.angle_alpha   90.00
_cell.angle_beta   90.00
_cell.angle_gamma   90.00
#
_symmetry.space_group_name_H-M   'P 1'
#
loop_
_entity.id
_entity.type
_entity.pdbx_description
1 polymer ?
#
loop_
_entity_poly.entity_id
_entity_poly.type
_entity_poly.pdbx_seq_one_letter_code
_entity_poly.pdbx_strand_id
1 'polypeptide(L)'
;MDFQVRRIQVWTGEVPDRPGAAAAKLEVLAHAGIDLEFVFTRPHPRKPDIGMIFLAPISGPEQIQAARSVELAPALDVAMLCVTGENHAGIGYEIMSRLAIAGVNLRGLSVSAVGHQFAAYLAFDNPDNATMALQVLTH
;
A
#
# COMPACT_ATOMS: atom_id res chain seq x y z
N MET A 1 -19.00 1.33 14.39
CA MET A 1 -18.06 0.32 13.91
C MET A 1 -16.64 0.84 13.97
N ASP A 2 -15.78 0.05 14.54
CA ASP A 2 -14.45 0.53 14.91
C ASP A 2 -13.42 0.04 13.90
N PHE A 3 -12.99 0.94 13.04
CA PHE A 3 -11.84 0.71 12.17
C PHE A 3 -10.58 1.20 12.86
N GLN A 4 -9.51 0.45 12.67
CA GLN A 4 -8.17 0.94 12.98
C GLN A 4 -7.58 1.46 11.69
N VAL A 5 -7.12 2.71 11.70
CA VAL A 5 -6.62 3.38 10.50
C VAL A 5 -5.24 3.93 10.79
N ARG A 6 -4.30 3.66 9.90
CA ARG A 6 -2.94 4.20 10.03
C ARG A 6 -2.36 4.57 8.68
N ARG A 7 -1.46 5.53 8.70
CA ARG A 7 -0.74 5.95 7.50
C ARG A 7 0.37 4.94 7.18
N ILE A 8 0.60 4.74 5.90
CA ILE A 8 1.69 3.88 5.42
C ILE A 8 2.54 4.66 4.44
N GLN A 9 3.86 4.59 4.59
CA GLN A 9 4.79 5.05 3.57
C GLN A 9 5.07 3.90 2.63
N VAL A 10 4.60 4.02 1.40
CA VAL A 10 4.80 3.03 0.35
C VAL A 10 6.15 3.27 -0.32
N TRP A 11 6.87 2.21 -0.60
CA TRP A 11 8.09 2.24 -1.41
C TRP A 11 7.81 1.61 -2.75
N THR A 12 8.50 2.08 -3.78
CA THR A 12 8.23 1.65 -5.16
C THR A 12 9.50 1.62 -5.98
N GLY A 13 9.47 0.84 -7.05
CA GLY A 13 10.54 0.79 -8.03
C GLY A 13 10.09 0.04 -9.28
N GLU A 14 10.91 0.13 -10.31
CA GLU A 14 10.68 -0.61 -11.55
C GLU A 14 11.29 -2.00 -11.45
N VAL A 15 10.63 -2.96 -12.09
CA VAL A 15 11.07 -4.34 -12.13
C VAL A 15 10.92 -4.84 -13.56
N PRO A 16 11.98 -5.43 -14.16
CA PRO A 16 11.81 -6.07 -15.46
C PRO A 16 10.67 -7.09 -15.42
N ASP A 17 9.83 -7.09 -16.45
CA ASP A 17 8.70 -8.02 -16.52
C ASP A 17 9.19 -9.37 -17.02
N ARG A 18 9.84 -10.11 -16.11
CA ARG A 18 10.32 -11.47 -16.39
C ARG A 18 10.37 -12.28 -15.10
N PRO A 19 10.31 -13.61 -15.21
CA PRO A 19 10.38 -14.46 -14.02
C PRO A 19 11.62 -14.18 -13.17
N GLY A 20 11.43 -14.08 -11.87
CA GLY A 20 12.53 -13.92 -10.92
C GLY A 20 12.99 -12.50 -10.65
N ALA A 21 12.57 -11.53 -11.46
CA ALA A 21 13.05 -10.15 -11.28
C ALA A 21 12.56 -9.54 -9.97
N ALA A 22 11.28 -9.71 -9.64
CA ALA A 22 10.77 -9.24 -8.34
C ALA A 22 11.36 -10.04 -7.19
N ALA A 23 11.52 -11.35 -7.37
CA ALA A 23 12.11 -12.20 -6.35
C ALA A 23 13.53 -11.76 -5.98
N ALA A 24 14.32 -11.32 -6.94
CA ALA A 24 15.69 -10.84 -6.67
C ALA A 24 15.70 -9.62 -5.76
N LYS A 25 14.78 -8.68 -5.96
CA LYS A 25 14.67 -7.53 -5.06
C LYS A 25 14.20 -7.95 -3.67
N LEU A 26 13.19 -8.80 -3.62
CA LEU A 26 12.62 -9.25 -2.35
C LEU A 26 13.61 -10.08 -1.54
N GLU A 27 14.51 -10.81 -2.18
CA GLU A 27 15.55 -11.55 -1.49
C GLU A 27 16.47 -10.64 -0.69
N VAL A 28 16.90 -9.51 -1.27
CA VAL A 28 17.71 -8.54 -0.57
C VAL A 28 17.01 -7.98 0.64
N LEU A 29 15.72 -7.65 0.49
CA LEU A 29 14.92 -7.12 1.60
C LEU A 29 14.75 -8.17 2.70
N ALA A 30 14.54 -9.43 2.33
CA ALA A 30 14.39 -10.50 3.31
C ALA A 30 15.67 -10.69 4.12
N HIS A 31 16.83 -10.63 3.47
CA HIS A 31 18.11 -10.75 4.17
C HIS A 31 18.38 -9.58 5.13
N ALA A 32 17.77 -8.45 4.88
CA ALA A 32 17.83 -7.29 5.79
C ALA A 32 16.80 -7.36 6.92
N GLY A 33 16.03 -8.46 7.00
CA GLY A 33 15.05 -8.65 8.07
C GLY A 33 13.79 -7.82 7.90
N ILE A 34 13.49 -7.39 6.70
CA ILE A 34 12.28 -6.58 6.44
C ILE A 34 11.06 -7.50 6.40
N ASP A 35 10.10 -7.21 7.27
CA ASP A 35 8.84 -7.95 7.36
C ASP A 35 7.74 -7.12 6.69
N LEU A 36 7.46 -7.43 5.43
CA LEU A 36 6.52 -6.66 4.62
C LEU A 36 5.08 -6.99 4.99
N GLU A 37 4.24 -5.96 5.08
CA GLU A 37 2.81 -6.12 5.26
C GLU A 37 2.11 -6.38 3.95
N PHE A 38 2.59 -5.75 2.89
CA PHE A 38 2.06 -6.00 1.55
C PHE A 38 3.14 -5.82 0.51
N VAL A 39 2.94 -6.51 -0.58
CA VAL A 39 3.69 -6.36 -1.82
C VAL A 39 2.70 -6.52 -2.95
N PHE A 40 2.69 -5.61 -3.89
CA PHE A 40 1.95 -5.86 -5.12
C PHE A 40 2.71 -5.30 -6.31
N THR A 41 2.44 -5.89 -7.46
CA THR A 41 3.08 -5.51 -8.71
C THR A 41 2.00 -5.23 -9.74
N ARG A 42 2.33 -4.39 -10.70
CA ARG A 42 1.48 -4.11 -11.84
C ARG A 42 2.35 -3.64 -13.01
N PRO A 43 1.84 -3.73 -14.24
CA PRO A 43 2.59 -3.22 -15.38
C PRO A 43 2.86 -1.72 -15.25
N HIS A 44 3.99 -1.29 -15.79
CA HIS A 44 4.29 0.14 -15.89
C HIS A 44 3.27 0.76 -16.87
N PRO A 45 2.70 1.93 -16.56
CA PRO A 45 1.67 2.51 -17.41
C PRO A 45 2.17 2.97 -18.78
N ARG A 46 3.48 3.20 -18.93
CA ARG A 46 4.04 3.75 -20.17
C ARG A 46 5.21 2.97 -20.76
N LYS A 47 5.86 2.10 -19.95
CA LYS A 47 7.03 1.36 -20.43
C LYS A 47 6.66 -0.10 -20.65
N PRO A 48 6.74 -0.60 -21.90
CA PRO A 48 6.50 -2.02 -22.15
C PRO A 48 7.60 -2.86 -21.51
N ASP A 49 7.26 -4.08 -21.12
CA ASP A 49 8.18 -5.05 -20.52
C ASP A 49 8.77 -4.63 -19.18
N ILE A 50 8.19 -3.62 -18.55
CA ILE A 50 8.58 -3.16 -17.21
C ILE A 50 7.36 -3.26 -16.30
N GLY A 51 7.57 -3.78 -15.10
CA GLY A 51 6.57 -3.75 -14.04
C GLY A 51 6.93 -2.73 -12.99
N MET A 52 5.97 -2.43 -12.13
CA MET A 52 6.17 -1.63 -10.93
C MET A 52 5.92 -2.51 -9.72
N ILE A 53 6.77 -2.36 -8.70
CA ILE A 53 6.55 -3.03 -7.42
C ILE A 53 6.25 -1.97 -6.36
N PHE A 54 5.29 -2.27 -5.49
CA PHE A 54 4.90 -1.41 -4.37
C PHE A 54 4.91 -2.25 -3.12
N LEU A 55 5.53 -1.74 -2.07
CA LEU A 55 5.67 -2.51 -0.84
C LEU A 55 5.83 -1.61 0.38
N ALA A 56 5.60 -2.18 1.55
CA ALA A 56 5.77 -1.54 2.85
C ALA A 56 5.71 -2.60 3.94
N PRO A 57 6.26 -2.35 5.13
CA PRO A 57 7.01 -1.16 5.53
C PRO A 57 8.51 -1.28 5.29
N ILE A 58 9.17 -0.15 5.18
CA ILE A 58 10.63 -0.06 5.21
C ILE A 58 10.96 0.93 6.33
N SER A 59 11.68 0.50 7.34
CA SER A 59 11.98 1.38 8.48
C SER A 59 13.38 1.13 9.03
N GLY A 60 14.00 2.23 9.44
CA GLY A 60 15.34 2.20 10.01
C GLY A 60 16.43 2.25 8.96
N PRO A 61 17.64 2.68 9.37
CA PRO A 61 18.74 2.93 8.43
C PRO A 61 19.14 1.70 7.61
N GLU A 62 19.20 0.53 8.24
CA GLU A 62 19.62 -0.69 7.54
C GLU A 62 18.61 -1.12 6.49
N GLN A 63 17.32 -1.03 6.82
CA GLN A 63 16.26 -1.39 5.88
C GLN A 63 16.18 -0.40 4.73
N ILE A 64 16.34 0.89 5.02
CA ILE A 64 16.35 1.93 4.01
C ILE A 64 17.52 1.70 3.04
N GLN A 65 18.69 1.38 3.57
CA GLN A 65 19.85 1.12 2.74
C GLN A 65 19.62 -0.11 1.84
N ALA A 66 19.05 -1.18 2.39
CA ALA A 66 18.75 -2.38 1.61
C ALA A 66 17.76 -2.06 0.48
N ALA A 67 16.71 -1.30 0.78
CA ALA A 67 15.72 -0.93 -0.23
C ALA A 67 16.35 -0.08 -1.34
N ARG A 68 17.18 0.88 -0.98
CA ARG A 68 17.86 1.72 -1.97
C ARG A 68 18.86 0.94 -2.81
N SER A 69 19.48 -0.10 -2.25
CA SER A 69 20.43 -0.92 -2.99
C SER A 69 19.77 -1.69 -4.14
N VAL A 70 18.47 -1.90 -4.07
CA VAL A 70 17.71 -2.55 -5.14
C VAL A 70 16.79 -1.56 -5.86
N GLU A 71 17.15 -0.28 -5.79
CA GLU A 71 16.51 0.80 -6.55
C GLU A 71 15.05 1.03 -6.17
N LEU A 72 14.73 0.85 -4.90
CA LEU A 72 13.44 1.25 -4.35
C LEU A 72 13.57 2.62 -3.71
N ALA A 73 12.48 3.38 -3.76
CA ALA A 73 12.40 4.72 -3.17
C ALA A 73 11.00 4.97 -2.64
N PRO A 74 10.85 5.89 -1.67
CA PRO A 74 9.50 6.26 -1.22
C PRO A 74 8.67 6.77 -2.40
N ALA A 75 7.42 6.32 -2.46
CA ALA A 75 6.47 6.81 -3.46
C ALA A 75 5.93 8.15 -2.99
N LEU A 76 6.45 9.25 -3.55
CA LEU A 76 6.14 10.59 -3.09
C LEU A 76 4.82 11.13 -3.64
N ASP A 77 4.29 10.50 -4.68
CA ASP A 77 3.05 10.92 -5.34
C ASP A 77 1.82 10.14 -4.85
N VAL A 78 1.99 9.31 -3.83
CA VAL A 78 0.91 8.50 -3.27
C VAL A 78 0.90 8.64 -1.76
N ALA A 79 -0.27 8.97 -1.21
CA ALA A 79 -0.51 8.85 0.22
C ALA A 79 -1.38 7.62 0.44
N MET A 80 -1.04 6.79 1.42
CA MET A 80 -1.76 5.54 1.64
C MET A 80 -2.17 5.37 3.10
N LEU A 81 -3.38 4.81 3.29
CA LEU A 81 -3.86 4.39 4.59
C LEU A 81 -4.07 2.88 4.58
N CYS A 82 -3.83 2.26 5.74
CA CYS A 82 -4.25 0.89 6.00
C CYS A 82 -5.41 0.92 6.98
N VAL A 83 -6.50 0.28 6.61
CA VAL A 83 -7.69 0.17 7.45
C VAL A 83 -7.88 -1.30 7.79
N THR A 84 -7.97 -1.61 9.07
CA THR A 84 -8.20 -2.98 9.53
C THR A 84 -9.38 -3.03 10.47
N GLY A 85 -9.97 -4.20 10.59
CA GLY A 85 -11.07 -4.43 11.50
C GLY A 85 -11.68 -5.80 11.30
N GLU A 86 -12.79 -6.02 11.97
CA GLU A 86 -13.54 -7.25 11.85
C GLU A 86 -14.26 -7.30 10.52
N ASN A 87 -14.13 -8.44 9.83
CA ASN A 87 -14.73 -8.59 8.50
C ASN A 87 -16.21 -8.93 8.60
N HIS A 88 -16.98 -8.36 7.68
CA HIS A 88 -18.37 -8.73 7.46
C HIS A 88 -18.78 -8.39 6.04
N ALA A 89 -19.90 -8.95 5.60
CA ALA A 89 -20.40 -8.67 4.26
C ALA A 89 -20.65 -7.17 4.10
N GLY A 90 -20.18 -6.62 2.98
CA GLY A 90 -20.38 -5.21 2.66
C GLY A 90 -19.33 -4.26 3.20
N ILE A 91 -18.22 -4.77 3.77
CA ILE A 91 -17.21 -3.90 4.36
C ILE A 91 -16.60 -2.93 3.35
N GLY A 92 -16.36 -3.39 2.11
CA GLY A 92 -15.84 -2.52 1.06
C GLY A 92 -16.82 -1.40 0.72
N TYR A 93 -18.08 -1.75 0.62
CA TYR A 93 -19.15 -0.76 0.37
C TYR A 93 -19.21 0.27 1.50
N GLU A 94 -19.13 -0.18 2.75
CA GLU A 94 -19.20 0.73 3.90
C GLU A 94 -18.06 1.74 3.87
N ILE A 95 -16.83 1.29 3.62
CA ILE A 95 -15.67 2.18 3.53
C ILE A 95 -15.87 3.19 2.41
N MET A 96 -16.22 2.70 1.22
CA MET A 96 -16.36 3.56 0.05
C MET A 96 -17.49 4.55 0.19
N SER A 97 -18.62 4.15 0.80
CA SER A 97 -19.74 5.04 0.95
C SER A 97 -19.47 6.16 1.96
N ARG A 98 -18.73 5.86 3.03
CA ARG A 98 -18.31 6.89 3.98
C ARG A 98 -17.42 7.94 3.32
N LEU A 99 -16.48 7.50 2.51
CA LEU A 99 -15.61 8.43 1.80
C LEU A 99 -16.38 9.25 0.76
N ALA A 100 -17.32 8.63 0.07
CA ALA A 100 -18.13 9.31 -0.92
C ALA A 100 -18.97 10.40 -0.29
N ILE A 101 -19.61 10.13 0.85
CA ILE A 101 -20.40 11.10 1.58
C ILE A 101 -19.56 12.30 1.98
N ALA A 102 -18.30 12.06 2.36
CA ALA A 102 -17.38 13.12 2.75
C ALA A 102 -16.72 13.84 1.57
N GLY A 103 -17.00 13.39 0.35
CA GLY A 103 -16.42 14.00 -0.86
C GLY A 103 -14.95 13.64 -1.08
N VAL A 104 -14.50 12.53 -0.52
CA VAL A 104 -13.10 12.09 -0.67
C VAL A 104 -13.02 11.07 -1.79
N ASN A 105 -12.17 11.35 -2.78
CA ASN A 105 -11.95 10.45 -3.90
C ASN A 105 -10.69 9.63 -3.68
N LEU A 106 -10.73 8.38 -4.11
CA LEU A 106 -9.61 7.45 -4.03
C LEU A 106 -8.89 7.34 -5.36
N ARG A 107 -7.57 7.18 -5.29
CA ARG A 107 -6.75 6.77 -6.44
C ARG A 107 -6.82 5.26 -6.63
N GLY A 108 -6.87 4.50 -5.55
CA GLY A 108 -6.93 3.04 -5.61
C GLY A 108 -7.37 2.43 -4.30
N LEU A 109 -7.87 1.21 -4.39
CA LEU A 109 -8.39 0.48 -3.25
C LEU A 109 -8.06 -1.00 -3.40
N SER A 110 -7.64 -1.60 -2.30
CA SER A 110 -7.48 -3.05 -2.19
C SER A 110 -8.09 -3.48 -0.86
N VAL A 111 -8.98 -4.47 -0.88
CA VAL A 111 -9.58 -5.02 0.34
C VAL A 111 -9.38 -6.53 0.31
N SER A 112 -8.85 -7.07 1.38
CA SER A 112 -8.67 -8.50 1.54
C SER A 112 -9.21 -8.95 2.88
N ALA A 113 -9.77 -10.13 2.93
CA ALA A 113 -10.22 -10.72 4.18
C ALA A 113 -9.44 -11.99 4.45
N VAL A 114 -8.99 -12.16 5.68
CA VAL A 114 -8.32 -13.36 6.14
C VAL A 114 -8.98 -13.77 7.45
N GLY A 115 -9.68 -14.93 7.42
CA GLY A 115 -10.48 -15.35 8.56
C GLY A 115 -11.57 -14.33 8.88
N HIS A 116 -11.58 -13.84 10.11
CA HIS A 116 -12.58 -12.89 10.59
C HIS A 116 -12.12 -11.44 10.48
N GLN A 117 -10.95 -11.19 9.92
CA GLN A 117 -10.38 -9.86 9.83
C GLN A 117 -10.32 -9.41 8.38
N PHE A 118 -10.35 -8.10 8.17
CA PHE A 118 -10.07 -7.53 6.86
C PHE A 118 -8.90 -6.55 6.95
N ALA A 119 -8.25 -6.32 5.84
CA ALA A 119 -7.28 -5.26 5.67
C ALA A 119 -7.56 -4.55 4.35
N ALA A 120 -7.69 -3.24 4.40
CA ALA A 120 -7.90 -2.42 3.23
C ALA A 120 -6.76 -1.44 3.08
N TYR A 121 -6.27 -1.28 1.86
CA TYR A 121 -5.23 -0.30 1.55
C TYR A 121 -5.84 0.72 0.60
N LEU A 122 -5.84 1.97 1.03
CA LEU A 122 -6.47 3.08 0.33
C LEU A 122 -5.39 4.05 -0.13
N ALA A 123 -5.31 4.26 -1.44
CA ALA A 123 -4.32 5.17 -2.01
C ALA A 123 -5.01 6.48 -2.42
N PHE A 124 -4.35 7.58 -2.13
CA PHE A 124 -4.84 8.94 -2.42
C PHE A 124 -3.78 9.70 -3.21
N ASP A 125 -4.22 10.67 -4.00
CA ASP A 125 -3.31 11.48 -4.82
C ASP A 125 -2.48 12.47 -4.00
N ASN A 126 -2.93 12.79 -2.78
CA ASN A 126 -2.24 13.76 -1.94
C ASN A 126 -2.50 13.49 -0.46
N PRO A 127 -1.63 14.05 0.42
CA PRO A 127 -1.79 13.84 1.87
C PRO A 127 -3.07 14.44 2.46
N ASP A 128 -3.61 15.51 1.87
CA ASP A 128 -4.81 16.14 2.40
C ASP A 128 -6.02 15.21 2.30
N ASN A 129 -6.17 14.53 1.17
CA ASN A 129 -7.24 13.55 1.00
C ASN A 129 -7.07 12.38 1.98
N ALA A 130 -5.84 11.94 2.21
CA ALA A 130 -5.59 10.89 3.19
C ALA A 130 -5.96 11.34 4.60
N THR A 131 -5.66 12.59 4.95
CA THR A 131 -6.05 13.16 6.26
C THR A 131 -7.56 13.17 6.43
N MET A 132 -8.29 13.62 5.40
CA MET A 132 -9.75 13.64 5.44
C MET A 132 -10.31 12.23 5.60
N ALA A 133 -9.77 11.27 4.85
CA ALA A 133 -10.21 9.88 4.93
C ALA A 133 -9.95 9.30 6.32
N LEU A 134 -8.79 9.58 6.91
CA LEU A 134 -8.46 9.11 8.25
C LEU A 134 -9.48 9.62 9.26
N GLN A 135 -9.84 10.90 9.19
CA GLN A 135 -10.83 11.48 10.08
C GLN A 135 -12.21 10.83 9.89
N VAL A 136 -12.63 10.65 8.65
CA VAL A 136 -13.93 10.07 8.32
C VAL A 136 -14.05 8.63 8.82
N LEU A 137 -12.99 7.85 8.67
CA LEU A 137 -13.02 6.42 9.00
C LEU A 137 -12.78 6.12 10.47
N THR A 138 -12.28 7.09 11.24
CA THR A 138 -12.05 6.91 12.68
C THR A 138 -13.12 7.54 13.57
N HIS A 139 -14.07 8.21 12.98
CA HIS A 139 -15.13 8.90 13.75
C HIS A 139 -16.55 8.47 13.37
#